data_8a89ae97f5c1dd7c3966c3deb3427576
#
_entry.id   8a89ae97f5c1dd7c3966c3deb3427576
#
_cell.length_a   1.000
_cell.length_b   1.000
_cell.length_c   1.000
_cell.angle_alpha   90.00
_cell.angle_beta   90.00
_cell.angle_gamma   90.00
#
_symmetry.space_group_name_H-M   'P 1'
#
loop_
_entity.id
_entity.type
_entity.pdbx_description
1 polymer ?
#
loop_
_entity_poly.entity_id
_entity_poly.type
_entity_poly.pdbx_seq_one_letter_code
_entity_poly.pdbx_strand_id
1 'polypeptide(L)'
;ALPPLVAAAIEDIRRNYAGLYGVEELSERLGVSKSHLVRAFTAALGVSPGRYLTSVRIEAAMRLLLHREYTLDVIASLCGFSGANYLCRVFKKTTGRSPTQWRAMAGRSALPELSPEQQRLEQELFI
;
A
#
# COMPACT_ATOMS: atom_id res chain seq x y z
N ALA A 1 15.62 -11.57 11.85
CA ALA A 1 14.24 -11.67 12.32
C ALA A 1 13.72 -10.31 12.76
N LEU A 2 12.46 -9.99 12.44
CA LEU A 2 11.84 -8.73 12.82
C LEU A 2 11.46 -8.74 14.31
N PRO A 3 11.59 -7.58 15.01
CA PRO A 3 11.04 -7.47 16.34
C PRO A 3 9.55 -7.82 16.37
N PRO A 4 9.04 -8.45 17.45
CA PRO A 4 7.63 -8.83 17.51
C PRO A 4 6.64 -7.69 17.27
N LEU A 5 6.92 -6.50 17.78
CA LEU A 5 6.08 -5.32 17.56
C LEU A 5 5.98 -4.97 16.07
N VAL A 6 7.11 -4.99 15.37
CA VAL A 6 7.15 -4.65 13.95
C VAL A 6 6.43 -5.71 13.12
N ALA A 7 6.64 -6.98 13.43
CA ALA A 7 5.93 -8.08 12.76
C ALA A 7 4.41 -7.97 12.96
N ALA A 8 3.96 -7.65 14.18
CA ALA A 8 2.55 -7.46 14.47
C ALA A 8 1.97 -6.25 13.72
N ALA A 9 2.75 -5.17 13.61
CA ALA A 9 2.34 -3.98 12.86
C ALA A 9 2.16 -4.29 11.37
N ILE A 10 3.09 -5.00 10.77
CA ILE A 10 3.00 -5.43 9.36
C ILE A 10 1.75 -6.27 9.15
N GLU A 11 1.52 -7.24 10.00
CA GLU A 11 0.35 -8.11 9.89
C GLU A 11 -0.96 -7.32 10.00
N ASP A 12 -1.07 -6.41 10.96
CA ASP A 12 -2.25 -5.58 11.12
C ASP A 12 -2.48 -4.68 9.91
N ILE A 13 -1.43 -4.04 9.40
CA ILE A 13 -1.51 -3.21 8.19
C ILE A 13 -2.02 -4.02 7.01
N ARG A 14 -1.47 -5.20 6.77
CA ARG A 14 -1.86 -6.04 5.63
C ARG A 14 -3.30 -6.52 5.71
N ARG A 15 -3.79 -6.77 6.92
CA ARG A 15 -5.19 -7.20 7.12
C ARG A 15 -6.19 -6.06 7.01
N ASN A 16 -5.80 -4.86 7.42
CA ASN A 16 -6.75 -3.77 7.66
C ASN A 16 -6.49 -2.50 6.84
N TYR A 17 -5.61 -2.55 5.83
CA TYR A 17 -5.27 -1.37 5.04
C TYR A 17 -6.49 -0.68 4.43
N ALA A 18 -7.53 -1.43 4.10
CA ALA A 18 -8.75 -0.91 3.51
C ALA A 18 -9.65 -0.18 4.52
N GLY A 19 -9.37 -0.31 5.80
CA GLY A 19 -10.24 0.22 6.88
C GLY A 19 -10.03 1.69 7.20
N LEU A 20 -9.31 2.46 6.41
CA LEU A 20 -9.11 3.90 6.59
C LEU A 20 -8.53 4.31 7.95
N TYR A 21 -7.79 3.42 8.60
CA TYR A 21 -7.13 3.75 9.85
C TYR A 21 -5.73 4.31 9.61
N GLY A 22 -5.21 5.02 10.59
CA GLY A 22 -3.88 5.62 10.54
C GLY A 22 -2.93 5.02 11.57
N VAL A 23 -1.74 5.60 11.65
CA VAL A 23 -0.68 5.13 12.56
C VAL A 23 -1.10 5.25 14.03
N GLU A 24 -1.91 6.25 14.37
CA GLU A 24 -2.41 6.42 15.75
C GLU A 24 -3.28 5.23 16.17
N GLU A 25 -4.25 4.86 15.34
CA GLU A 25 -5.09 3.70 15.61
C GLU A 25 -4.26 2.42 15.66
N LEU A 26 -3.31 2.27 14.74
CA LEU A 26 -2.42 1.13 14.74
C LEU A 26 -1.63 1.00 16.06
N SER A 27 -1.08 2.11 16.55
CA SER A 27 -0.34 2.11 17.82
C SER A 27 -1.25 1.76 18.99
N GLU A 28 -2.47 2.26 19.02
CA GLU A 28 -3.46 1.91 20.04
C GLU A 28 -3.78 0.43 20.04
N ARG A 29 -4.00 -0.15 18.87
CA ARG A 29 -4.30 -1.58 18.72
C ARG A 29 -3.14 -2.46 19.17
N LEU A 30 -1.92 -1.97 19.04
CA LEU A 30 -0.70 -2.70 19.46
C LEU A 30 -0.29 -2.40 20.91
N GLY A 31 -0.99 -1.50 21.57
CA GLY A 31 -0.72 -1.17 22.98
C GLY A 31 0.54 -0.39 23.22
N VAL A 32 1.01 0.40 22.25
CA VAL A 32 2.22 1.21 22.34
C VAL A 32 1.95 2.66 21.94
N SER A 33 2.85 3.57 22.29
CA SER A 33 2.75 4.95 21.82
C SER A 33 3.06 5.04 20.33
N LYS A 34 2.49 6.04 19.66
CA LYS A 34 2.80 6.31 18.26
C LYS A 34 4.29 6.51 18.03
N SER A 35 4.95 7.27 18.90
CA SER A 35 6.39 7.56 18.80
C SER A 35 7.22 6.27 18.89
N HIS A 36 6.86 5.40 19.81
CA HIS A 36 7.56 4.12 19.96
C HIS A 36 7.39 3.24 18.71
N LEU A 37 6.17 3.14 18.20
CA LEU A 37 5.89 2.37 16.99
C LEU A 37 6.69 2.91 15.79
N VAL A 38 6.65 4.23 15.57
CA VAL A 38 7.36 4.86 14.45
C VAL A 38 8.86 4.59 14.53
N ARG A 39 9.47 4.73 15.70
CA ARG A 39 10.92 4.49 15.87
C ARG A 39 11.28 3.03 15.64
N ALA A 40 10.55 2.12 16.26
CA ALA A 40 10.82 0.68 16.13
C ALA A 40 10.64 0.21 14.70
N PHE A 41 9.55 0.64 14.07
CA PHE A 41 9.23 0.24 12.69
C PHE A 41 10.27 0.79 11.69
N THR A 42 10.62 2.07 11.81
CA THR A 42 11.60 2.70 10.92
C THR A 42 12.98 2.10 11.11
N ALA A 43 13.38 1.82 12.34
CA ALA A 43 14.66 1.17 12.62
C ALA A 43 14.76 -0.23 11.96
N ALA A 44 13.66 -0.98 11.97
CA ALA A 44 13.66 -2.33 11.41
C ALA A 44 13.53 -2.38 9.89
N LEU A 45 12.73 -1.48 9.30
CA LEU A 45 12.37 -1.56 7.88
C LEU A 45 12.89 -0.40 7.02
N GLY A 46 13.44 0.64 7.62
CA GLY A 46 13.93 1.80 6.89
C GLY A 46 12.85 2.73 6.35
N VAL A 47 11.58 2.42 6.59
CA VAL A 47 10.43 3.26 6.20
C VAL A 47 9.48 3.37 7.38
N SER A 48 8.74 4.49 7.44
CA SER A 48 7.76 4.70 8.50
C SER A 48 6.53 3.79 8.32
N PRO A 49 5.81 3.48 9.38
CA PRO A 49 4.58 2.69 9.26
C PRO A 49 3.52 3.36 8.39
N GLY A 50 3.45 4.69 8.38
CA GLY A 50 2.55 5.44 7.49
C GLY A 50 2.88 5.25 6.02
N ARG A 51 4.15 5.31 5.67
CA ARG A 51 4.60 5.04 4.30
C ARG A 51 4.38 3.60 3.90
N TYR A 52 4.61 2.68 4.82
CA TYR A 52 4.35 1.27 4.56
C TYR A 52 2.87 1.03 4.28
N LEU A 53 1.97 1.60 5.08
CA LEU A 53 0.53 1.52 4.87
C LEU A 53 0.14 2.06 3.49
N THR A 54 0.69 3.22 3.11
CA THR A 54 0.44 3.81 1.79
C THR A 54 0.89 2.88 0.67
N SER A 55 2.07 2.27 0.78
CA SER A 55 2.57 1.36 -0.24
C SER A 55 1.69 0.12 -0.39
N VAL A 56 1.18 -0.43 0.71
CA VAL A 56 0.25 -1.55 0.68
C VAL A 56 -1.05 -1.17 -0.03
N ARG A 57 -1.58 0.01 0.25
CA ARG A 57 -2.78 0.53 -0.42
C ARG A 57 -2.57 0.73 -1.92
N ILE A 58 -1.44 1.29 -2.31
CA ILE A 58 -1.10 1.51 -3.72
C ILE A 58 -0.99 0.20 -4.48
N GLU A 59 -0.42 -0.81 -3.88
CA GLU A 59 -0.32 -2.11 -4.54
C GLU A 59 -1.65 -2.82 -4.67
N ALA A 60 -2.51 -2.69 -3.68
CA ALA A 60 -3.87 -3.16 -3.81
C ALA A 60 -4.57 -2.46 -4.98
N ALA A 61 -4.34 -1.14 -5.15
CA ALA A 61 -4.87 -0.39 -6.28
C ALA A 61 -4.32 -0.89 -7.62
N MET A 62 -3.02 -1.19 -7.69
CA MET A 62 -2.41 -1.75 -8.90
C MET A 62 -3.09 -3.04 -9.34
N ARG A 63 -3.37 -3.94 -8.40
CA ARG A 63 -4.07 -5.19 -8.71
C ARG A 63 -5.47 -4.95 -9.25
N LEU A 64 -6.22 -4.06 -8.59
CA LEU A 64 -7.60 -3.78 -8.99
C LEU A 64 -7.66 -3.03 -10.33
N LEU A 65 -6.65 -2.23 -10.66
CA LEU A 65 -6.59 -1.54 -11.95
C LEU A 65 -6.48 -2.49 -13.15
N LEU A 66 -6.02 -3.72 -12.95
CA LEU A 66 -6.00 -4.73 -14.00
C LEU A 66 -7.42 -5.18 -14.38
N HIS A 67 -8.40 -4.96 -13.54
CA HIS A 67 -9.79 -5.27 -13.78
C HIS A 67 -10.51 -4.02 -14.28
N ARG A 68 -10.81 -3.99 -15.57
CA ARG A 68 -11.38 -2.81 -16.23
C ARG A 68 -12.79 -2.44 -15.76
N GLU A 69 -13.50 -3.39 -15.17
CA GLU A 69 -14.82 -3.16 -14.61
C GLU A 69 -14.83 -2.28 -13.37
N TYR A 70 -13.70 -2.10 -12.71
CA TYR A 70 -13.61 -1.24 -11.53
C TYR A 70 -13.31 0.20 -11.92
N THR A 71 -14.15 1.12 -11.46
CA THR A 71 -13.90 2.56 -11.58
C THR A 71 -12.86 3.01 -10.57
N LEU A 72 -12.27 4.19 -10.79
CA LEU A 72 -11.31 4.74 -9.82
C LEU A 72 -11.95 5.02 -8.46
N ASP A 73 -13.23 5.41 -8.42
CA ASP A 73 -13.95 5.61 -7.17
C ASP A 73 -14.08 4.31 -6.38
N VAL A 74 -14.43 3.24 -7.06
CA VAL A 74 -14.53 1.91 -6.43
C VAL A 74 -13.17 1.45 -5.92
N ILE A 75 -12.12 1.58 -6.74
CA ILE A 75 -10.77 1.20 -6.35
C ILE A 75 -10.30 2.00 -5.14
N ALA A 76 -10.53 3.31 -5.14
CA ALA A 76 -10.17 4.16 -4.00
C ALA A 76 -10.83 3.66 -2.71
N SER A 77 -12.13 3.37 -2.78
CA SER A 77 -12.88 2.86 -1.63
C SER A 77 -12.34 1.51 -1.14
N LEU A 78 -12.09 0.59 -2.05
CA LEU A 78 -11.62 -0.76 -1.70
C LEU A 78 -10.19 -0.76 -1.13
N CYS A 79 -9.38 0.23 -1.49
CA CYS A 79 -7.99 0.30 -1.06
C CYS A 79 -7.76 1.19 0.16
N GLY A 80 -8.80 1.85 0.67
CA GLY A 80 -8.70 2.68 1.86
C GLY A 80 -8.36 4.14 1.59
N PHE A 81 -8.53 4.62 0.36
CA PHE A 81 -8.38 6.05 0.04
C PHE A 81 -9.72 6.77 0.22
N SER A 82 -9.65 8.03 0.62
CA SER A 82 -10.84 8.85 0.85
C SER A 82 -11.62 9.19 -0.42
N GLY A 83 -10.99 9.08 -1.59
CA GLY A 83 -11.63 9.33 -2.87
C GLY A 83 -10.66 9.14 -4.02
N ALA A 84 -11.21 9.15 -5.25
CA ALA A 84 -10.42 8.94 -6.46
C ALA A 84 -9.34 10.00 -6.67
N ASN A 85 -9.62 11.26 -6.32
CA ASN A 85 -8.64 12.35 -6.46
C ASN A 85 -7.41 12.11 -5.57
N TYR A 86 -7.63 11.68 -4.34
CA TYR A 86 -6.55 11.37 -3.43
C TYR A 86 -5.77 10.15 -3.90
N LEU A 87 -6.45 9.10 -4.34
CA LEU A 87 -5.81 7.94 -4.95
C LEU A 87 -4.91 8.36 -6.11
N CYS A 88 -5.40 9.15 -7.04
CA CYS A 88 -4.64 9.59 -8.21
C CYS A 88 -3.37 10.36 -7.81
N ARG A 89 -3.48 11.25 -6.84
CA ARG A 89 -2.35 12.03 -6.35
C ARG A 89 -1.27 11.17 -5.72
N VAL A 90 -1.67 10.29 -4.81
CA VAL A 90 -0.74 9.41 -4.11
C VAL A 90 -0.15 8.38 -5.06
N PHE A 91 -0.96 7.83 -5.95
CA PHE A 91 -0.53 6.85 -6.94
C PHE A 91 0.55 7.44 -7.86
N LYS A 92 0.33 8.62 -8.38
CA LYS A 92 1.30 9.29 -9.24
C LYS A 92 2.59 9.63 -8.51
N LYS A 93 2.48 10.10 -7.26
CA LYS A 93 3.64 10.40 -6.43
C LYS A 93 4.47 9.15 -6.14
N THR A 94 3.81 8.02 -5.91
CA THR A 94 4.47 6.77 -5.53
C THR A 94 5.03 6.03 -6.74
N THR A 95 4.30 5.99 -7.86
CA THR A 95 4.66 5.18 -9.04
C THR A 95 5.22 5.99 -10.20
N GLY A 96 5.08 7.31 -10.17
CA GLY A 96 5.45 8.19 -11.28
C GLY A 96 4.41 8.28 -12.38
N ARG A 97 3.30 7.56 -12.28
CA ARG A 97 2.24 7.52 -13.29
C ARG A 97 0.86 7.61 -12.66
N SER A 98 -0.09 8.18 -13.39
CA SER A 98 -1.47 8.16 -12.94
C SER A 98 -2.05 6.74 -13.01
N PRO A 99 -3.10 6.44 -12.24
CA PRO A 99 -3.77 5.15 -12.34
C PRO A 99 -4.25 4.81 -13.77
N THR A 100 -4.76 5.81 -14.49
CA THR A 100 -5.22 5.63 -15.86
C THR A 100 -4.06 5.29 -16.81
N GLN A 101 -2.92 5.96 -16.67
CA GLN A 101 -1.71 5.66 -17.43
C GLN A 101 -1.20 4.25 -17.12
N TRP A 102 -1.17 3.91 -15.84
CA TRP A 102 -0.71 2.60 -15.40
C TRP A 102 -1.60 1.49 -15.97
N ARG A 103 -2.92 1.67 -15.92
CA ARG A 103 -3.89 0.72 -16.47
C ARG A 103 -3.70 0.54 -17.99
N ALA A 104 -3.50 1.63 -18.70
CA ALA A 104 -3.28 1.59 -20.15
C ALA A 104 -2.02 0.83 -20.51
N MET A 105 -0.95 0.99 -19.74
CA MET A 105 0.30 0.26 -19.96
C MET A 105 0.16 -1.23 -19.65
N ALA A 106 -0.49 -1.58 -18.55
CA ALA A 106 -0.73 -2.95 -18.16
C ALA A 106 -1.61 -3.68 -19.18
N GLY A 107 -2.54 -2.95 -19.84
CA GLY A 107 -3.38 -3.51 -20.90
C GLY A 107 -2.67 -3.72 -22.22
N ARG A 108 -1.55 -3.05 -22.47
CA ARG A 108 -0.78 -3.16 -23.73
C ARG A 108 0.24 -4.28 -23.74
N SER A 109 0.80 -4.59 -22.61
CA SER A 109 1.66 -5.75 -22.49
C SER A 109 0.80 -6.91 -22.03
N ALA A 110 0.52 -7.82 -22.93
CA ALA A 110 -0.30 -9.01 -22.66
C ALA A 110 0.23 -9.85 -21.49
N LEU A 111 1.43 -9.59 -21.06
CA LEU A 111 2.06 -10.02 -19.81
C LEU A 111 3.15 -9.01 -19.58
N PRO A 112 2.92 -8.06 -18.73
CA PRO A 112 4.02 -7.23 -18.37
C PRO A 112 5.07 -8.13 -17.74
N GLU A 113 6.20 -8.24 -18.40
CA GLU A 113 7.39 -8.54 -17.65
C GLU A 113 7.50 -7.40 -16.65
N LEU A 114 7.07 -7.71 -15.45
CA LEU A 114 7.24 -6.80 -14.35
C LEU A 114 8.71 -6.44 -14.29
N SER A 115 9.03 -5.16 -14.16
CA SER A 115 10.40 -4.76 -13.90
C SER A 115 10.89 -5.52 -12.66
N PRO A 116 12.20 -5.74 -12.50
CA PRO A 116 12.72 -6.39 -11.28
C PRO A 116 12.21 -5.75 -9.99
N GLU A 117 11.98 -4.44 -9.99
CA GLU A 117 11.40 -3.73 -8.84
C GLU A 117 9.94 -4.10 -8.61
N GLN A 118 9.14 -4.20 -9.67
CA GLN A 118 7.74 -4.61 -9.58
C GLN A 118 7.60 -6.07 -9.17
N GLN A 119 8.47 -6.94 -9.66
CA GLN A 119 8.53 -8.34 -9.23
C GLN A 119 8.88 -8.45 -7.75
N ARG A 120 9.82 -7.63 -7.30
CA ARG A 120 10.21 -7.59 -5.90
C ARG A 120 9.08 -7.09 -5.01
N LEU A 121 8.37 -6.06 -5.45
CA LEU A 121 7.20 -5.53 -4.77
C LEU A 121 6.08 -6.57 -4.69
N GLU A 122 5.79 -7.29 -5.78
CA GLU A 122 4.82 -8.37 -5.74
C GLU A 122 5.23 -9.48 -4.79
N GLN A 123 6.49 -9.87 -4.79
CA GLN A 123 6.98 -10.91 -3.88
C GLN A 123 6.92 -10.47 -2.41
N GLU A 124 7.22 -9.21 -2.11
CA GLU A 124 7.18 -8.69 -0.75
C GLU A 124 5.76 -8.49 -0.22
N LEU A 125 4.79 -8.30 -1.11
CA LEU A 125 3.43 -7.92 -0.74
C LEU A 125 2.42 -9.05 -0.84
N PHE A 126 2.72 -10.08 -1.59
CA PHE A 126 1.78 -11.17 -1.85
C PHE A 126 2.24 -12.52 -1.32
N ILE A 127 3.32 -12.54 -0.58
CA ILE A 127 3.76 -13.74 0.12
C ILE A 127 3.22 -13.74 1.54
#